data_2c0c776fb1e44b9aa349d1a3d505c3f1
#
_entry.id   2c0c776fb1e44b9aa349d1a3d505c3f1
#
_cell.length_a   1.000
_cell.length_b   1.000
_cell.length_c   1.000
_cell.angle_alpha   90.00
_cell.angle_beta   90.00
_cell.angle_gamma   90.00
#
_symmetry.space_group_name_H-M   'P 1'
#
loop_
_entity.id
_entity.type
_entity.pdbx_description
1 polymer ?
#
loop_
_entity_poly.entity_id
_entity_poly.type
_entity_poly.pdbx_seq_one_letter_code
_entity_poly.pdbx_strand_id
1 'polypeptide(L)'
;YENYKGCTAYNDFRELLAKEKDVDCVKIMTPDHLHAHISVAAMKLKKPVLMHKPLANRMNEARLVIETARQMNVPTHFMAYSGASSTERIIAAIKEGVIGNLREIHNWTDRPVWPQYTELPKDRPPVPPGMDWQLWLGPALDRPYHPCYTHMVFRGWYEFGGGTIADVGIYSLWPVFTALNMGPPISARAWSTHTCNVIDHVANPVEND
;
A
#
# COMPACT_ATOMS: atom_id res chain seq x y z
N TYR A 1 -17.00 -4.48 16.66
CA TYR A 1 -16.53 -4.12 18.02
C TYR A 1 -16.97 -5.14 19.09
N GLU A 2 -18.04 -5.88 18.87
CA GLU A 2 -18.55 -6.88 19.86
C GLU A 2 -17.52 -7.94 20.25
N ASN A 3 -16.57 -8.24 19.37
CA ASN A 3 -15.49 -9.22 19.62
C ASN A 3 -14.28 -8.64 20.36
N TYR A 4 -14.26 -7.34 20.64
CA TYR A 4 -13.10 -6.66 21.26
C TYR A 4 -13.53 -5.99 22.57
N LYS A 5 -14.10 -6.78 23.48
CA LYS A 5 -14.47 -6.30 24.80
C LYS A 5 -13.23 -5.79 25.55
N GLY A 6 -13.30 -4.58 26.08
CA GLY A 6 -12.20 -3.93 26.78
C GLY A 6 -11.25 -3.09 25.91
N CYS A 7 -11.52 -2.98 24.60
CA CYS A 7 -10.76 -2.07 23.73
C CYS A 7 -11.50 -0.74 23.54
N THR A 8 -10.74 0.35 23.61
CA THR A 8 -11.23 1.69 23.28
C THR A 8 -11.11 1.95 21.79
N ALA A 9 -12.14 2.51 21.16
CA ALA A 9 -12.11 2.90 19.76
C ALA A 9 -11.80 4.41 19.63
N TYR A 10 -10.94 4.74 18.68
CA TYR A 10 -10.56 6.10 18.34
C TYR A 10 -10.79 6.34 16.85
N ASN A 11 -11.29 7.50 16.49
CA ASN A 11 -11.40 7.90 15.09
C ASN A 11 -10.06 8.44 14.56
N ASP A 12 -9.29 9.08 15.43
CA ASP A 12 -7.99 9.68 15.10
C ASP A 12 -6.85 8.87 15.77
N PHE A 13 -5.93 8.35 14.95
CA PHE A 13 -4.77 7.60 15.45
C PHE A 13 -3.89 8.46 16.37
N ARG A 14 -3.87 9.79 16.21
CA ARG A 14 -3.10 10.71 17.06
C ARG A 14 -3.67 10.73 18.47
N GLU A 15 -4.98 10.68 18.58
CA GLU A 15 -5.65 10.58 19.87
C GLU A 15 -5.35 9.24 20.55
N LEU A 16 -5.40 8.13 19.80
CA LEU A 16 -5.01 6.81 20.27
C LEU A 16 -3.58 6.85 20.82
N LEU A 17 -2.62 7.31 20.03
CA LEU A 17 -1.21 7.38 20.45
C LEU A 17 -0.98 8.33 21.64
N ALA A 18 -1.81 9.35 21.79
CA ALA A 18 -1.73 10.29 22.90
C ALA A 18 -2.29 9.70 24.22
N LYS A 19 -3.35 8.89 24.14
CA LYS A 19 -4.06 8.38 25.32
C LYS A 19 -3.56 7.00 25.76
N GLU A 20 -3.33 6.09 24.83
CA GLU A 20 -2.95 4.70 25.12
C GLU A 20 -1.42 4.56 25.20
N LYS A 21 -0.87 4.83 26.39
CA LYS A 21 0.59 4.83 26.61
C LYS A 21 1.18 3.43 26.71
N ASP A 22 0.38 2.45 27.10
CA ASP A 22 0.72 1.05 27.34
C ASP A 22 0.63 0.16 26.11
N VAL A 23 0.23 0.71 24.95
CA VAL A 23 0.26 -0.02 23.68
C VAL A 23 1.68 -0.46 23.35
N ASP A 24 1.89 -1.76 23.18
CA ASP A 24 3.21 -2.36 22.90
C ASP A 24 3.65 -2.20 21.45
N CYS A 25 2.72 -2.28 20.50
CA CYS A 25 3.01 -2.05 19.08
C CYS A 25 1.78 -1.51 18.32
N VAL A 26 2.03 -0.92 17.17
CA VAL A 26 0.99 -0.37 16.31
C VAL A 26 0.93 -1.16 15.00
N LYS A 27 -0.22 -1.81 14.76
CA LYS A 27 -0.50 -2.46 13.46
C LYS A 27 -1.22 -1.48 12.55
N ILE A 28 -0.67 -1.26 11.35
CA ILE A 28 -1.19 -0.28 10.38
C ILE A 28 -1.74 -1.02 9.17
N MET A 29 -3.05 -0.83 8.93
CA MET A 29 -3.81 -1.43 7.83
C MET A 29 -4.81 -0.41 7.24
N THR A 30 -4.41 0.82 7.19
CA THR A 30 -5.18 1.95 6.63
C THR A 30 -5.04 2.01 5.10
N PRO A 31 -5.66 2.97 4.41
CA PRO A 31 -5.33 3.27 3.02
C PRO A 31 -3.84 3.59 2.83
N ASP A 32 -3.30 3.25 1.66
CA ASP A 32 -1.86 3.24 1.36
C ASP A 32 -1.16 4.57 1.65
N HIS A 33 -1.81 5.69 1.35
CA HIS A 33 -1.25 7.04 1.55
C HIS A 33 -1.11 7.45 3.03
N LEU A 34 -1.73 6.72 3.95
CA LEU A 34 -1.63 6.98 5.39
C LEU A 34 -0.52 6.15 6.06
N HIS A 35 -0.01 5.10 5.41
CA HIS A 35 0.92 4.15 6.01
C HIS A 35 2.16 4.83 6.59
N ALA A 36 2.86 5.62 5.78
CA ALA A 36 4.09 6.29 6.21
C ALA A 36 3.83 7.28 7.35
N HIS A 37 2.76 8.06 7.22
CA HIS A 37 2.41 9.09 8.19
C HIS A 37 2.16 8.50 9.59
N ILE A 38 1.35 7.46 9.67
CA ILE A 38 1.05 6.79 10.94
C ILE A 38 2.28 6.07 11.49
N SER A 39 3.06 5.40 10.61
CA SER A 39 4.29 4.70 11.01
C SER A 39 5.30 5.63 11.66
N VAL A 40 5.57 6.76 11.03
CA VAL A 40 6.52 7.75 11.55
C VAL A 40 6.04 8.31 12.89
N ALA A 41 4.75 8.59 13.03
CA ALA A 41 4.18 9.09 14.30
C ALA A 41 4.34 8.05 15.42
N ALA A 42 4.02 6.79 15.18
CA ALA A 42 4.18 5.72 16.16
C ALA A 42 5.65 5.50 16.55
N MET A 43 6.55 5.41 15.58
CA MET A 43 7.99 5.18 15.83
C MET A 43 8.64 6.33 16.59
N LYS A 44 8.24 7.59 16.38
CA LYS A 44 8.70 8.75 17.16
C LYS A 44 8.32 8.64 18.64
N LEU A 45 7.26 7.93 18.95
CA LEU A 45 6.84 7.60 20.32
C LEU A 45 7.45 6.28 20.83
N LYS A 46 8.47 5.76 20.14
CA LYS A 46 9.15 4.49 20.48
C LYS A 46 8.24 3.25 20.42
N LYS A 47 7.14 3.34 19.66
CA LYS A 47 6.25 2.19 19.47
C LYS A 47 6.70 1.38 18.24
N PRO A 48 6.96 0.07 18.41
CA PRO A 48 7.15 -0.85 17.29
C PRO A 48 5.99 -0.80 16.29
N VAL A 49 6.31 -1.03 15.02
CA VAL A 49 5.30 -0.90 13.95
C VAL A 49 5.21 -2.19 13.14
N LEU A 50 3.98 -2.67 12.96
CA LEU A 50 3.61 -3.75 12.08
C LEU A 50 2.82 -3.15 10.90
N MET A 51 3.47 -3.00 9.75
CA MET A 51 2.90 -2.27 8.62
C MET A 51 2.49 -3.19 7.49
N HIS A 52 1.27 -3.01 7.01
CA HIS A 52 0.79 -3.69 5.81
C HIS A 52 1.42 -3.09 4.54
N LYS A 53 1.45 -3.85 3.46
CA LYS A 53 1.89 -3.38 2.14
C LYS A 53 0.86 -2.38 1.54
N PRO A 54 1.31 -1.44 0.71
CA PRO A 54 2.69 -1.03 0.45
C PRO A 54 3.30 -0.29 1.64
N LEU A 55 4.63 -0.21 1.66
CA LEU A 55 5.37 0.51 2.72
C LEU A 55 4.95 1.98 2.81
N ALA A 56 4.79 2.60 1.66
CA ALA A 56 4.37 3.99 1.52
C ALA A 56 3.82 4.24 0.12
N ASN A 57 3.16 5.34 -0.08
CA ASN A 57 2.63 5.75 -1.38
C ASN A 57 3.66 6.52 -2.24
N ARG A 58 4.75 6.99 -1.63
CA ARG A 58 5.81 7.76 -2.30
C ARG A 58 7.20 7.28 -1.88
N MET A 59 8.16 7.42 -2.77
CA MET A 59 9.55 7.01 -2.52
C MET A 59 10.19 7.78 -1.35
N ASN A 60 9.96 9.07 -1.26
CA ASN A 60 10.47 9.89 -0.15
C ASN A 60 9.85 9.49 1.19
N GLU A 61 8.58 9.13 1.21
CA GLU A 61 7.90 8.62 2.41
C GLU A 61 8.48 7.27 2.83
N ALA A 62 8.73 6.36 1.88
CA ALA A 62 9.36 5.08 2.16
C ALA A 62 10.75 5.27 2.80
N ARG A 63 11.55 6.19 2.27
CA ARG A 63 12.86 6.56 2.84
C ARG A 63 12.72 7.11 4.26
N LEU A 64 11.77 8.02 4.47
CA LEU A 64 11.50 8.60 5.79
C LEU A 64 11.11 7.53 6.82
N VAL A 65 10.29 6.56 6.44
CA VAL A 65 9.92 5.43 7.31
C VAL A 65 11.15 4.63 7.71
N ILE A 66 12.00 4.27 6.73
CA ILE A 66 13.23 3.49 6.97
C ILE A 66 14.20 4.26 7.87
N GLU A 67 14.42 5.54 7.59
CA GLU A 67 15.30 6.40 8.38
C GLU A 67 14.79 6.60 9.79
N THR A 68 13.48 6.83 9.95
CA THR A 68 12.86 6.97 11.28
C THR A 68 13.01 5.69 12.10
N ALA A 69 12.79 4.53 11.48
CA ALA A 69 12.97 3.25 12.17
C ALA A 69 14.40 3.09 12.72
N ARG A 70 15.40 3.43 11.91
CA ARG A 70 16.82 3.39 12.29
C ARG A 70 17.14 4.38 13.39
N GLN A 71 16.74 5.65 13.25
CA GLN A 71 17.00 6.71 14.23
C GLN A 71 16.33 6.44 15.57
N MET A 72 15.10 5.95 15.53
CA MET A 72 14.35 5.65 16.75
C MET A 72 14.76 4.31 17.36
N ASN A 73 15.49 3.47 16.63
CA ASN A 73 15.89 2.11 17.04
C ASN A 73 14.70 1.31 17.58
N VAL A 74 13.62 1.24 16.81
CA VAL A 74 12.41 0.49 17.16
C VAL A 74 12.23 -0.69 16.21
N PRO A 75 11.75 -1.84 16.69
CA PRO A 75 11.41 -2.97 15.84
C PRO A 75 10.32 -2.60 14.82
N THR A 76 10.52 -3.05 13.59
CA THR A 76 9.53 -2.89 12.54
C THR A 76 9.34 -4.19 11.80
N HIS A 77 8.11 -4.46 11.37
CA HIS A 77 7.82 -5.59 10.48
C HIS A 77 6.95 -5.15 9.32
N PHE A 78 7.40 -5.48 8.13
CA PHE A 78 6.65 -5.22 6.91
C PHE A 78 5.87 -6.47 6.51
N MET A 79 4.55 -6.38 6.53
CA MET A 79 3.65 -7.48 6.21
C MET A 79 3.49 -7.61 4.69
N ALA A 80 4.51 -8.13 4.03
CA ALA A 80 4.42 -8.61 2.67
C ALA A 80 4.01 -10.08 2.72
N TYR A 81 2.89 -10.43 2.08
CA TYR A 81 2.47 -11.81 2.02
C TYR A 81 3.46 -12.63 1.18
N SER A 82 4.03 -13.66 1.77
CA SER A 82 4.80 -14.67 1.03
C SER A 82 4.06 -16.00 1.07
N GLY A 83 3.61 -16.47 -0.07
CA GLY A 83 3.18 -17.85 -0.24
C GLY A 83 4.43 -18.76 -0.19
N ALA A 84 4.86 -19.13 0.99
CA ALA A 84 6.20 -19.64 1.27
C ALA A 84 6.58 -20.91 0.49
N SER A 85 5.69 -21.86 0.32
CA SER A 85 6.10 -23.21 -0.12
C SER A 85 6.52 -23.32 -1.59
N SER A 86 5.89 -22.62 -2.50
CA SER A 86 6.26 -22.66 -3.93
C SER A 86 7.49 -21.81 -4.23
N THR A 87 7.61 -20.69 -3.54
CA THR A 87 8.74 -19.77 -3.72
C THR A 87 10.05 -20.39 -3.27
N GLU A 88 10.09 -21.09 -2.14
CA GLU A 88 11.28 -21.76 -1.63
C GLU A 88 11.80 -22.83 -2.61
N ARG A 89 10.91 -23.59 -3.24
CA ARG A 89 11.27 -24.58 -4.26
C ARG A 89 11.88 -23.95 -5.51
N ILE A 90 11.30 -22.83 -5.97
CA ILE A 90 11.84 -22.07 -7.11
C ILE A 90 13.22 -21.51 -6.78
N ILE A 91 13.37 -20.95 -5.59
CA ILE A 91 14.66 -20.44 -5.10
C ILE A 91 15.72 -21.54 -5.08
N ALA A 92 15.40 -22.72 -4.55
CA ALA A 92 16.30 -23.84 -4.49
C ALA A 92 16.74 -24.24 -5.91
N ALA A 93 15.79 -24.43 -6.83
CA ALA A 93 16.08 -24.80 -8.22
C ALA A 93 16.97 -23.77 -8.94
N ILE A 94 16.76 -22.48 -8.73
CA ILE A 94 17.61 -21.44 -9.29
C ILE A 94 19.02 -21.51 -8.71
N LYS A 95 19.17 -21.69 -7.39
CA LYS A 95 20.47 -21.80 -6.72
C LYS A 95 21.23 -23.07 -7.12
N GLU A 96 20.54 -24.15 -7.37
CA GLU A 96 21.11 -25.41 -7.87
C GLU A 96 21.48 -25.34 -9.36
N GLY A 97 21.16 -24.25 -10.04
CA GLY A 97 21.50 -24.06 -11.44
C GLY A 97 20.66 -24.84 -12.44
N VAL A 98 19.47 -25.30 -12.03
CA VAL A 98 18.57 -26.12 -12.90
C VAL A 98 18.25 -25.43 -14.22
N ILE A 99 18.14 -24.13 -14.23
CA ILE A 99 17.87 -23.30 -15.43
C ILE A 99 19.13 -22.58 -15.96
N GLY A 100 20.31 -22.91 -15.42
CA GLY A 100 21.55 -22.21 -15.74
C GLY A 100 21.59 -20.79 -15.20
N ASN A 101 22.37 -19.92 -15.87
CA ASN A 101 22.48 -18.52 -15.48
C ASN A 101 21.19 -17.76 -15.75
N LEU A 102 20.55 -17.27 -14.70
CA LEU A 102 19.36 -16.44 -14.82
C LEU A 102 19.70 -15.13 -15.54
N ARG A 103 18.94 -14.79 -16.57
CA ARG A 103 19.14 -13.58 -17.39
C ARG A 103 17.93 -12.68 -17.42
N GLU A 104 16.74 -13.27 -17.39
CA GLU A 104 15.49 -12.59 -17.59
C GLU A 104 14.40 -13.17 -16.70
N ILE A 105 13.54 -12.33 -16.18
CA ILE A 105 12.40 -12.69 -15.34
C ILE A 105 11.17 -11.99 -15.89
N HIS A 106 10.16 -12.78 -16.27
CA HIS A 106 8.85 -12.26 -16.62
C HIS A 106 7.92 -12.39 -15.42
N ASN A 107 7.34 -11.26 -15.02
CA ASN A 107 6.40 -11.20 -13.92
C ASN A 107 5.14 -10.50 -14.40
N TRP A 108 3.99 -11.10 -14.23
CA TRP A 108 2.72 -10.56 -14.66
C TRP A 108 1.62 -10.83 -13.63
N THR A 109 0.53 -10.06 -13.72
CA THR A 109 -0.69 -10.27 -12.96
C THR A 109 -1.89 -9.84 -13.80
N ASP A 110 -2.98 -10.57 -13.65
CA ASP A 110 -4.26 -10.30 -14.28
C ASP A 110 -5.22 -9.51 -13.38
N ARG A 111 -4.75 -9.12 -12.17
CA ARG A 111 -5.63 -8.45 -11.19
C ARG A 111 -4.87 -7.62 -10.16
N PRO A 112 -5.59 -6.72 -9.45
CA PRO A 112 -6.90 -6.21 -9.85
C PRO A 112 -6.75 -5.15 -10.94
N VAL A 113 -7.79 -4.97 -11.72
CA VAL A 113 -7.91 -3.79 -12.59
C VAL A 113 -8.52 -2.70 -11.76
N TRP A 114 -7.70 -1.74 -11.35
CA TRP A 114 -8.21 -0.57 -10.64
C TRP A 114 -8.78 0.42 -11.64
N PRO A 115 -9.90 1.10 -11.32
CA PRO A 115 -10.51 2.07 -12.22
C PRO A 115 -9.51 3.12 -12.70
N GLN A 116 -9.49 3.37 -13.99
CA GLN A 116 -8.62 4.35 -14.64
C GLN A 116 -9.44 5.60 -14.93
N TYR A 117 -9.47 6.51 -13.97
CA TYR A 117 -10.18 7.77 -14.12
C TYR A 117 -9.39 8.71 -15.01
N THR A 118 -10.05 9.28 -16.03
CA THR A 118 -9.44 10.25 -16.95
C THR A 118 -9.63 11.69 -16.50
N GLU A 119 -10.64 11.93 -15.66
CA GLU A 119 -11.00 13.26 -15.16
C GLU A 119 -11.30 13.20 -13.66
N LEU A 120 -11.13 14.33 -13.00
CA LEU A 120 -11.62 14.50 -11.63
C LEU A 120 -13.15 14.57 -11.65
N PRO A 121 -13.82 13.99 -10.64
CA PRO A 121 -15.28 14.10 -10.54
C PRO A 121 -15.70 15.56 -10.40
N LYS A 122 -16.77 15.93 -11.08
CA LYS A 122 -17.30 17.30 -11.10
C LYS A 122 -18.35 17.54 -10.02
N ASP A 123 -19.09 16.50 -9.67
CA ASP A 123 -20.06 16.51 -8.60
C ASP A 123 -19.40 16.46 -7.21
N ARG A 124 -20.13 16.89 -6.22
CA ARG A 124 -19.65 17.00 -4.84
C ARG A 124 -20.71 16.46 -3.89
N PRO A 125 -20.89 15.14 -3.86
CA PRO A 125 -21.84 14.53 -2.94
C PRO A 125 -21.42 14.77 -1.47
N PRO A 126 -22.36 14.78 -0.54
CA PRO A 126 -22.06 14.94 0.88
C PRO A 126 -21.20 13.78 1.38
N VAL A 127 -20.35 14.06 2.36
CA VAL A 127 -19.60 13.01 3.07
C VAL A 127 -20.59 12.09 3.77
N PRO A 128 -20.48 10.76 3.63
CA PRO A 128 -21.37 9.82 4.30
C PRO A 128 -21.33 9.98 5.82
N PRO A 129 -22.47 9.77 6.50
CA PRO A 129 -22.49 9.77 7.96
C PRO A 129 -21.46 8.79 8.57
N GLY A 130 -20.77 9.23 9.60
CA GLY A 130 -19.74 8.43 10.29
C GLY A 130 -18.38 8.40 9.62
N MET A 131 -18.18 9.08 8.50
CA MET A 131 -16.89 9.26 7.84
C MET A 131 -16.31 10.64 8.14
N ASP A 132 -15.08 10.69 8.62
CA ASP A 132 -14.29 11.92 8.67
C ASP A 132 -13.41 12.00 7.43
N TRP A 133 -13.82 12.82 6.49
CA TRP A 133 -13.12 12.98 5.21
C TRP A 133 -11.73 13.60 5.35
N GLN A 134 -11.55 14.52 6.30
CA GLN A 134 -10.26 15.15 6.54
C GLN A 134 -9.25 14.17 7.15
N LEU A 135 -9.69 13.32 8.07
CA LEU A 135 -8.86 12.24 8.60
C LEU A 135 -8.51 11.21 7.52
N TRP A 136 -9.46 10.92 6.62
CA TRP A 136 -9.23 10.01 5.52
C TRP A 136 -8.23 10.57 4.50
N LEU A 137 -8.31 11.86 4.16
CA LEU A 137 -7.36 12.55 3.29
C LEU A 137 -5.95 12.55 3.89
N GLY A 138 -5.84 12.75 5.19
CA GLY A 138 -4.54 12.78 5.89
C GLY A 138 -3.55 13.75 5.25
N PRO A 139 -2.40 13.28 4.74
CA PRO A 139 -1.38 14.12 4.12
C PRO A 139 -1.66 14.47 2.64
N ALA A 140 -2.73 13.93 2.04
CA ALA A 140 -3.06 14.24 0.66
C ALA A 140 -3.60 15.66 0.52
N LEU A 141 -3.57 16.18 -0.71
CA LEU A 141 -4.11 17.50 -1.02
C LEU A 141 -5.61 17.54 -0.73
N ASP A 142 -6.06 18.65 -0.16
CA ASP A 142 -7.48 18.89 0.13
C ASP A 142 -8.30 18.85 -1.14
N ARG A 143 -9.42 18.12 -1.07
CA ARG A 143 -10.40 18.01 -2.15
C ARG A 143 -11.77 17.62 -1.62
N PRO A 144 -12.85 17.95 -2.34
CA PRO A 144 -14.18 17.49 -2.00
C PRO A 144 -14.26 15.96 -1.98
N TYR A 145 -15.08 15.44 -1.09
CA TYR A 145 -15.38 14.02 -1.06
C TYR A 145 -16.06 13.56 -2.36
N HIS A 146 -15.69 12.36 -2.78
CA HIS A 146 -16.40 11.63 -3.82
C HIS A 146 -16.24 10.13 -3.61
N PRO A 147 -17.25 9.29 -3.85
CA PRO A 147 -17.16 7.83 -3.62
C PRO A 147 -16.09 7.15 -4.48
N CYS A 148 -15.69 7.71 -5.63
CA CYS A 148 -14.60 7.19 -6.44
C CYS A 148 -13.21 7.25 -5.76
N TYR A 149 -13.08 7.95 -4.63
CA TYR A 149 -11.84 8.02 -3.87
C TYR A 149 -11.79 7.04 -2.70
N THR A 150 -12.89 6.37 -2.38
CA THR A 150 -13.00 5.59 -1.15
C THR A 150 -13.06 4.09 -1.40
N HIS A 151 -13.15 3.32 -0.32
CA HIS A 151 -13.05 1.87 -0.34
C HIS A 151 -11.81 1.39 -1.11
N MET A 152 -11.93 0.34 -1.88
CA MET A 152 -10.79 -0.24 -2.58
C MET A 152 -10.35 0.54 -3.82
N VAL A 153 -11.23 1.35 -4.40
CA VAL A 153 -10.98 2.08 -5.65
C VAL A 153 -9.97 3.23 -5.51
N PHE A 154 -9.65 3.66 -4.30
CA PHE A 154 -8.64 4.68 -4.03
C PHE A 154 -7.28 4.34 -4.68
N ARG A 155 -6.99 3.06 -4.87
CA ARG A 155 -5.74 2.58 -5.46
C ARG A 155 -5.56 2.98 -6.92
N GLY A 156 -6.65 3.30 -7.61
CA GLY A 156 -6.62 3.86 -8.97
C GLY A 156 -6.19 5.33 -9.04
N TRP A 157 -6.11 6.01 -7.90
CA TRP A 157 -5.74 7.41 -7.82
C TRP A 157 -4.30 7.57 -7.35
N TYR A 158 -3.50 8.30 -8.13
CA TYR A 158 -2.08 8.50 -7.82
C TYR A 158 -1.83 9.06 -6.42
N GLU A 159 -2.68 9.95 -5.91
CA GLU A 159 -2.54 10.55 -4.60
C GLU A 159 -2.76 9.58 -3.44
N PHE A 160 -3.56 8.53 -3.66
CA PHE A 160 -4.01 7.64 -2.60
C PHE A 160 -3.42 6.24 -2.67
N GLY A 161 -3.00 5.80 -3.87
CA GLY A 161 -2.45 4.47 -4.07
C GLY A 161 -1.46 4.40 -5.22
N GLY A 162 -0.80 3.27 -5.36
CA GLY A 162 0.19 2.99 -6.42
C GLY A 162 -0.32 2.02 -7.48
N GLY A 163 -1.64 1.90 -7.65
CA GLY A 163 -2.25 1.00 -8.63
C GLY A 163 -1.95 -0.47 -8.40
N THR A 164 -2.03 -1.25 -9.46
CA THR A 164 -1.82 -2.70 -9.43
C THR A 164 -0.42 -3.09 -8.97
N ILE A 165 0.61 -2.33 -9.31
CA ILE A 165 2.00 -2.64 -8.90
C ILE A 165 2.15 -2.56 -7.38
N ALA A 166 1.63 -1.53 -6.73
CA ALA A 166 1.72 -1.39 -5.28
C ALA A 166 0.80 -2.36 -4.55
N ASP A 167 -0.37 -2.66 -5.11
CA ASP A 167 -1.36 -3.53 -4.46
C ASP A 167 -1.02 -5.01 -4.59
N VAL A 168 -0.74 -5.51 -5.78
CA VAL A 168 -0.51 -6.94 -6.02
C VAL A 168 0.88 -7.27 -6.56
N GLY A 169 1.57 -6.33 -7.19
CA GLY A 169 2.92 -6.56 -7.72
C GLY A 169 3.91 -7.00 -6.65
N ILE A 170 3.75 -6.53 -5.42
CA ILE A 170 4.61 -6.93 -4.32
C ILE A 170 4.53 -8.44 -4.03
N TYR A 171 3.38 -9.08 -4.22
CA TYR A 171 3.23 -10.52 -3.96
C TYR A 171 4.04 -11.39 -4.91
N SER A 172 4.23 -10.93 -6.13
CA SER A 172 5.00 -11.64 -7.16
C SER A 172 6.45 -11.18 -7.25
N LEU A 173 6.73 -9.88 -6.97
CA LEU A 173 8.08 -9.33 -7.00
C LEU A 173 8.89 -9.65 -5.74
N TRP A 174 8.26 -9.63 -4.55
CA TRP A 174 8.93 -9.89 -3.28
C TRP A 174 9.70 -11.23 -3.26
N PRO A 175 9.11 -12.34 -3.68
CA PRO A 175 9.82 -13.61 -3.78
C PRO A 175 11.05 -13.54 -4.68
N VAL A 176 10.95 -12.85 -5.81
CA VAL A 176 12.05 -12.70 -6.77
C VAL A 176 13.21 -11.93 -6.13
N PHE A 177 12.92 -10.76 -5.54
CA PHE A 177 13.94 -9.93 -4.91
C PHE A 177 14.64 -10.64 -3.75
N THR A 178 13.86 -11.35 -2.91
CA THR A 178 14.41 -12.08 -1.76
C THR A 178 15.19 -13.32 -2.18
N ALA A 179 14.67 -14.05 -3.17
CA ALA A 179 15.31 -15.27 -3.68
C ALA A 179 16.70 -15.00 -4.24
N LEU A 180 16.79 -13.95 -5.03
CA LEU A 180 17.98 -13.62 -5.78
C LEU A 180 18.90 -12.63 -5.05
N ASN A 181 18.49 -12.20 -3.85
CA ASN A 181 19.17 -11.16 -3.10
C ASN A 181 19.44 -9.90 -3.96
N MET A 182 18.41 -9.50 -4.72
CA MET A 182 18.53 -8.37 -5.65
C MET A 182 18.62 -7.05 -4.89
N GLY A 183 19.56 -6.22 -5.29
CA GLY A 183 19.62 -4.83 -4.88
C GLY A 183 18.59 -3.95 -5.62
N PRO A 184 18.64 -2.64 -5.41
CA PRO A 184 17.80 -1.70 -6.15
C PRO A 184 18.09 -1.78 -7.66
N PRO A 185 17.09 -1.56 -8.52
CA PRO A 185 17.26 -1.61 -9.95
C PRO A 185 18.17 -0.45 -10.43
N ILE A 186 18.99 -0.72 -11.45
CA ILE A 186 19.87 0.27 -12.08
C ILE A 186 19.05 1.24 -12.93
N SER A 187 18.00 0.73 -13.59
CA SER A 187 17.09 1.52 -14.41
C SER A 187 15.70 0.91 -14.40
N ALA A 188 14.70 1.74 -14.66
CA ALA A 188 13.33 1.31 -14.85
C ALA A 188 12.70 2.06 -16.03
N ARG A 189 11.88 1.37 -16.81
CA ARG A 189 11.04 1.97 -17.84
C ARG A 189 9.61 1.54 -17.56
N ALA A 190 8.66 2.42 -17.79
CA ALA A 190 7.25 2.15 -17.61
C ALA A 190 6.47 2.57 -18.85
N TRP A 191 5.48 1.77 -19.18
CA TRP A 191 4.45 2.07 -20.16
C TRP A 191 3.11 1.86 -19.48
N SER A 192 2.14 2.64 -19.88
CA SER A 192 0.77 2.47 -19.44
C SER A 192 -0.16 2.52 -20.63
N THR A 193 -1.22 1.74 -20.57
CA THR A 193 -2.33 1.78 -21.53
C THR A 193 -3.61 2.02 -20.77
N HIS A 194 -4.56 2.63 -21.43
CA HIS A 194 -5.90 2.82 -20.89
C HIS A 194 -6.75 1.62 -21.30
N THR A 195 -7.14 0.79 -20.34
CA THR A 195 -7.88 -0.44 -20.60
C THR A 195 -9.37 -0.34 -20.30
N CYS A 196 -9.79 0.68 -19.56
CA CYS A 196 -11.20 0.92 -19.25
C CYS A 196 -11.46 2.40 -18.99
N ASN A 197 -12.68 2.85 -19.29
CA ASN A 197 -13.21 4.13 -18.83
C ASN A 197 -14.09 3.89 -17.60
N VAL A 198 -14.21 4.89 -16.74
CA VAL A 198 -15.18 4.89 -15.65
C VAL A 198 -16.31 5.82 -16.03
N ILE A 199 -17.51 5.25 -16.17
CA ILE A 199 -18.75 5.97 -16.41
C ILE A 199 -19.68 5.61 -15.26
N ASP A 200 -20.27 6.61 -14.63
CA ASP A 200 -21.19 6.43 -13.50
C ASP A 200 -20.65 5.50 -12.39
N HIS A 201 -19.34 5.59 -12.12
CA HIS A 201 -18.60 4.76 -11.15
C HIS A 201 -18.49 3.28 -11.54
N VAL A 202 -18.84 2.92 -12.75
CA VAL A 202 -18.67 1.57 -13.32
C VAL A 202 -17.50 1.58 -14.28
N ALA A 203 -16.57 0.62 -14.14
CA ALA A 203 -15.50 0.43 -15.10
C ALA A 203 -16.04 -0.25 -16.36
N ASN A 204 -15.82 0.39 -17.51
CA ASN A 204 -16.19 -0.13 -18.81
C ASN A 204 -14.93 -0.39 -19.63
N PRO A 205 -14.83 -1.51 -20.36
CA PRO A 205 -13.71 -1.76 -21.27
C PRO A 205 -13.60 -0.62 -22.30
N VAL A 206 -12.37 -0.28 -22.66
CA VAL A 206 -12.12 0.61 -23.80
C VAL A 206 -12.31 -0.22 -25.07
N GLU A 207 -13.23 0.19 -25.92
CA GLU A 207 -13.31 -0.37 -27.26
C GLU A 207 -12.04 0.07 -28.01
N ASN A 208 -11.25 -0.89 -28.46
CA ASN A 208 -10.11 -0.64 -29.34
C ASN A 208 -10.66 -0.53 -30.76
N ASP A 209 -10.58 0.65 -31.35
CA ASP A 209 -10.79 0.88 -32.77
C ASP A 209 -9.70 0.24 -33.63
#